data_314e39a416546019b38653be67e1e0bf
#
_entry.id   314e39a416546019b38653be67e1e0bf
#
_cell.length_a   1.000
_cell.length_b   1.000
_cell.length_c   1.000
_cell.angle_alpha   90.00
_cell.angle_beta   90.00
_cell.angle_gamma   90.00
#
_symmetry.space_group_name_H-M   'P 1'
#
loop_
_entity.id
_entity.type
_entity.pdbx_description
1 polymer ?
#
loop_
_entity_poly.entity_id
_entity_poly.type
_entity_poly.pdbx_seq_one_letter_code
_entity_poly.pdbx_strand_id
1 'polypeptide(L)'
;MKVIAIGNIIKAPTDAERQQIMPKEVPDTLKLYLDGKIEQFWFRQDRPGVVFLMNVESLEQAKATVEGLPLTTQGFVKYELLPVGPLAPLGLLLM
;
A
#
# COMPACT_ATOMS: atom_id res chain seq x y z
N MET A 1 5.35 -12.23 -6.23
CA MET A 1 6.10 -10.97 -6.42
C MET A 1 5.90 -10.06 -5.22
N LYS A 2 6.97 -9.50 -4.72
CA LYS A 2 6.90 -8.52 -3.64
C LYS A 2 6.86 -7.11 -4.23
N VAL A 3 5.98 -6.28 -3.71
CA VAL A 3 5.85 -4.89 -4.12
C VAL A 3 5.74 -4.03 -2.88
N ILE A 4 6.54 -2.96 -2.83
CA ILE A 4 6.38 -1.93 -1.82
C ILE A 4 5.43 -0.87 -2.39
N ALA A 5 4.30 -0.67 -1.73
CA ALA A 5 3.33 0.34 -2.10
C ALA A 5 3.46 1.52 -1.14
N ILE A 6 3.80 2.69 -1.68
CA ILE A 6 3.97 3.91 -0.89
C ILE A 6 2.78 4.81 -1.15
N GLY A 7 1.90 4.94 -0.16
CA GLY A 7 0.72 5.79 -0.25
C GLY A 7 1.04 7.19 0.28
N ASN A 8 0.95 8.17 -0.61
CA ASN A 8 1.15 9.57 -0.27
C ASN A 8 -0.19 10.28 -0.17
N ILE A 9 -0.42 11.00 0.90
CA ILE A 9 -1.62 11.83 1.04
C ILE A 9 -1.42 13.07 0.19
N ILE A 10 -2.19 13.19 -0.90
CA ILE A 10 -2.12 14.31 -1.84
C ILE A 10 -3.17 15.37 -1.54
N LYS A 11 -4.19 15.03 -0.77
CA LYS A 11 -5.24 15.93 -0.32
C LYS A 11 -5.69 15.49 1.05
N ALA A 12 -5.61 16.36 2.05
CA ALA A 12 -6.04 16.03 3.41
C ALA A 12 -7.57 15.99 3.45
N PRO A 13 -8.18 14.86 3.89
CA PRO A 13 -9.62 14.82 4.08
C PRO A 13 -10.04 15.69 5.26
N THR A 14 -11.24 16.28 5.16
CA THR A 14 -11.86 16.95 6.29
C THR A 14 -12.29 15.92 7.33
N ASP A 15 -12.61 16.36 8.55
CA ASP A 15 -13.09 15.45 9.58
C ASP A 15 -14.37 14.73 9.15
N ALA A 16 -15.28 15.42 8.47
CA ALA A 16 -16.51 14.83 7.95
C ALA A 16 -16.22 13.76 6.89
N GLU A 17 -15.30 14.04 5.96
CA GLU A 17 -14.89 13.09 4.93
C GLU A 17 -14.22 11.86 5.55
N ARG A 18 -13.37 12.07 6.54
CA ARG A 18 -12.70 11.00 7.26
C ARG A 18 -13.71 10.08 7.95
N GLN A 19 -14.71 10.65 8.61
CA GLN A 19 -15.75 9.88 9.28
C GLN A 19 -16.59 9.04 8.31
N GLN A 20 -16.70 9.47 7.04
CA GLN A 20 -17.42 8.72 6.02
C GLN A 20 -16.56 7.63 5.37
N ILE A 21 -15.26 7.88 5.21
CA ILE A 21 -14.36 7.01 4.46
C ILE A 21 -13.72 5.94 5.34
N MET A 22 -13.26 6.29 6.54
CA MET A 22 -12.49 5.38 7.38
C MET A 22 -13.26 4.13 7.83
N PRO A 23 -14.58 4.17 8.07
CA PRO A 23 -15.30 2.94 8.39
C PRO A 23 -15.26 1.85 7.31
N LYS A 24 -14.94 2.23 6.07
CA LYS A 24 -14.72 1.27 4.98
C LYS A 24 -13.24 1.05 4.70
N GLU A 25 -12.43 2.11 4.74
CA GLU A 25 -10.98 2.04 4.48
C GLU A 25 -10.28 1.08 5.43
N VAL A 26 -10.56 1.19 6.72
CA VAL A 26 -9.89 0.36 7.73
C VAL A 26 -10.21 -1.13 7.55
N PRO A 27 -11.50 -1.54 7.45
CA PRO A 27 -11.82 -2.95 7.20
C PRO A 27 -11.29 -3.47 5.87
N ASP A 28 -11.34 -2.67 4.81
CA ASP A 28 -10.85 -3.08 3.49
C ASP A 28 -9.35 -3.32 3.51
N THR A 29 -8.58 -2.45 4.17
CA THR A 29 -7.13 -2.63 4.33
C THR A 29 -6.82 -3.84 5.19
N LEU A 30 -7.52 -4.03 6.29
CA LEU A 30 -7.34 -5.18 7.17
C LEU A 30 -7.65 -6.49 6.45
N LYS A 31 -8.66 -6.50 5.60
CA LYS A 31 -9.00 -7.68 4.80
C LYS A 31 -7.85 -8.06 3.86
N LEU A 32 -7.20 -7.10 3.23
CA LEU A 32 -6.04 -7.36 2.38
C LEU A 32 -4.90 -8.00 3.17
N TYR A 33 -4.71 -7.57 4.41
CA TYR A 33 -3.73 -8.17 5.31
C TYR A 33 -4.11 -9.63 5.65
N LEU A 34 -5.36 -9.86 6.01
CA LEU A 34 -5.85 -11.19 6.36
C LEU A 34 -5.84 -12.15 5.16
N ASP A 35 -6.05 -11.63 3.95
CA ASP A 35 -6.00 -12.40 2.71
C ASP A 35 -4.56 -12.67 2.24
N GLY A 36 -3.57 -12.11 2.90
CA GLY A 36 -2.16 -12.30 2.55
C GLY A 36 -1.65 -11.42 1.42
N LYS A 37 -2.45 -10.49 0.91
CA LYS A 37 -2.03 -9.56 -0.14
C LYS A 37 -1.13 -8.45 0.40
N ILE A 38 -1.34 -8.07 1.67
CA ILE A 38 -0.46 -7.17 2.41
C ILE A 38 0.20 -8.01 3.49
N GLU A 39 1.53 -8.09 3.48
CA GLU A 39 2.28 -8.84 4.49
C GLU A 39 2.60 -7.99 5.70
N GLN A 40 2.94 -6.73 5.48
CA GLN A 40 3.24 -5.76 6.53
C GLN A 40 2.76 -4.39 6.07
N PHE A 41 2.46 -3.52 7.03
CA PHE A 41 2.01 -2.17 6.76
C PHE A 41 2.45 -1.23 7.88
N TRP A 42 2.78 0.01 7.50
CA TRP A 42 3.29 1.03 8.42
C TRP A 42 2.74 2.40 8.06
N PHE A 43 2.67 3.28 9.07
CA PHE A 43 2.54 4.70 8.81
C PHE A 43 3.94 5.29 8.54
N ARG A 44 4.01 6.24 7.62
CA ARG A 44 5.24 6.98 7.38
C ARG A 44 5.54 7.87 8.58
N GLN A 45 6.83 7.98 8.94
CA GLN A 45 7.26 8.83 10.05
C GLN A 45 7.82 10.19 9.57
N ASP A 46 8.07 10.32 8.27
CA ASP A 46 8.62 11.54 7.67
C ASP A 46 7.53 12.51 7.19
N ARG A 47 6.40 12.00 6.77
CA ARG A 47 5.24 12.78 6.30
C ARG A 47 4.00 11.90 6.30
N PRO A 48 2.78 12.49 6.23
CA PRO A 48 1.56 11.68 6.20
C PRO A 48 1.53 10.71 5.04
N GLY A 49 1.23 9.46 5.33
CA GLY A 49 1.16 8.40 4.34
C GLY A 49 1.33 7.04 4.96
N VAL A 50 1.26 6.02 4.10
CA VAL A 50 1.39 4.63 4.50
C VAL A 50 2.39 3.90 3.59
N VAL A 51 2.94 2.80 4.10
CA VAL A 51 3.78 1.90 3.32
C VAL A 51 3.26 0.49 3.53
N PHE A 52 3.01 -0.22 2.44
CA PHE A 52 2.61 -1.62 2.48
C PHE A 52 3.69 -2.48 1.83
N LEU A 53 3.98 -3.62 2.44
CA LEU A 53 4.69 -4.70 1.74
C LEU A 53 3.64 -5.66 1.23
N MET A 54 3.52 -5.77 -0.10
CA MET A 54 2.51 -6.58 -0.75
C MET A 54 3.09 -7.85 -1.33
N ASN A 55 2.31 -8.91 -1.29
CA ASN A 55 2.59 -10.17 -1.96
C ASN A 55 1.52 -10.40 -3.02
N VAL A 56 1.88 -10.19 -4.28
CA VAL A 56 0.96 -10.21 -5.42
C VAL A 56 1.56 -10.99 -6.58
N GLU A 57 0.73 -11.30 -7.57
CA GLU A 57 1.18 -12.06 -8.74
C GLU A 57 1.82 -11.16 -9.81
N SER A 58 1.43 -9.89 -9.83
CA SER A 58 1.92 -8.93 -10.83
C SER A 58 1.86 -7.52 -10.29
N LEU A 59 2.57 -6.61 -10.96
CA LEU A 59 2.52 -5.18 -10.64
C LEU A 59 1.12 -4.61 -10.90
N GLU A 60 0.44 -5.10 -11.95
CA GLU A 60 -0.92 -4.70 -12.28
C GLU A 60 -1.89 -5.09 -11.18
N GLN A 61 -1.71 -6.25 -10.58
CA GLN A 61 -2.53 -6.69 -9.44
C GLN A 61 -2.31 -5.79 -8.23
N ALA A 62 -1.06 -5.43 -7.93
CA ALA A 62 -0.76 -4.50 -6.84
C ALA A 62 -1.45 -3.15 -7.07
N LYS A 63 -1.35 -2.62 -8.28
CA LYS A 63 -1.97 -1.35 -8.65
C LYS A 63 -3.49 -1.40 -8.49
N ALA A 64 -4.14 -2.42 -9.02
CA ALA A 64 -5.58 -2.58 -8.92
C ALA A 64 -6.03 -2.69 -7.46
N THR A 65 -5.26 -3.39 -6.63
CA THR A 65 -5.57 -3.60 -5.23
C THR A 65 -5.55 -2.28 -4.45
N VAL A 66 -4.47 -1.49 -4.56
CA VAL A 66 -4.36 -0.23 -3.81
C VAL A 66 -5.27 0.87 -4.38
N GLU A 67 -5.49 0.88 -5.70
CA GLU A 67 -6.40 1.84 -6.32
C GLU A 67 -7.86 1.58 -5.99
N GLY A 68 -8.20 0.38 -5.54
CA GLY A 68 -9.54 0.03 -5.09
C GLY A 68 -9.85 0.47 -3.66
N LEU A 69 -8.86 0.94 -2.89
CA LEU A 69 -9.09 1.40 -1.52
C LEU A 69 -9.85 2.74 -1.52
N PRO A 70 -10.78 2.95 -0.57
CA PRO A 70 -11.64 4.15 -0.56
C PRO A 70 -10.89 5.48 -0.59
N LEU A 71 -9.81 5.63 0.18
CA LEU A 71 -9.03 6.87 0.16
C LEU A 71 -8.42 7.15 -1.21
N THR A 72 -8.07 6.10 -1.94
CA THR A 72 -7.52 6.24 -3.28
C THR A 72 -8.62 6.59 -4.29
N THR A 73 -9.76 5.90 -4.24
CA THR A 73 -10.87 6.17 -5.16
C THR A 73 -11.46 7.56 -4.97
N GLN A 74 -11.37 8.11 -3.77
CA GLN A 74 -11.85 9.46 -3.47
C GLN A 74 -10.80 10.55 -3.74
N GLY A 75 -9.60 10.17 -4.18
CA GLY A 75 -8.58 11.13 -4.59
C GLY A 75 -7.73 11.72 -3.45
N PHE A 76 -7.75 11.13 -2.26
CA PHE A 76 -6.97 11.62 -1.11
C PHE A 76 -5.56 11.04 -1.06
N VAL A 77 -5.37 9.83 -1.59
CA VAL A 77 -4.10 9.10 -1.54
C VAL A 77 -3.71 8.67 -2.95
N LYS A 78 -2.43 8.80 -3.26
CA LYS A 78 -1.84 8.28 -4.49
C LYS A 78 -0.70 7.33 -4.11
N TYR A 79 -0.65 6.17 -4.76
CA TYR A 79 0.36 5.17 -4.49
C TYR A 79 1.46 5.17 -5.54
N GLU A 80 2.70 5.02 -5.06
CA GLU A 80 3.85 4.64 -5.85
C GLU A 80 4.12 3.17 -5.60
N LEU A 81 4.38 2.41 -6.65
CA LEU A 81 4.63 0.98 -6.54
C LEU A 81 6.07 0.67 -6.91
N LEU A 82 6.77 0.00 -6.01
CA LEU A 82 8.17 -0.39 -6.19
C LEU A 82 8.25 -1.91 -6.12
N PRO A 83 8.36 -2.60 -7.27
CA PRO A 83 8.61 -4.04 -7.24
C PRO A 83 10.00 -4.32 -6.70
N VAL A 84 10.11 -5.30 -5.81
CA VAL A 84 11.37 -5.66 -5.16
C VAL A 84 11.58 -7.17 -5.23
N GLY A 85 12.82 -7.58 -5.13
CA GLY A 85 13.17 -8.98 -5.16
C GLY A 85 14.47 -9.23 -4.41
N PRO A 86 14.97 -10.47 -4.43
CA PRO A 86 16.23 -10.81 -3.77
C PRO A 86 17.37 -9.93 -4.27
N LEU A 87 18.27 -9.57 -3.37
CA LEU A 87 19.47 -8.81 -3.73
C LEU A 87 20.49 -9.76 -4.35
N ALA A 88 20.31 -10.02 -5.65
CA ALA A 88 21.10 -11.00 -6.39
C ALA A 88 22.63 -10.81 -6.29
N PRO A 89 23.17 -9.58 -6.33
CA PRO A 89 24.61 -9.38 -6.19
C PRO A 89 25.19 -9.96 -4.90
N LEU A 90 24.44 -9.96 -3.80
CA LEU A 90 24.90 -10.57 -2.55
C LEU A 90 24.99 -12.09 -2.68
N GLY A 91 24.06 -12.71 -3.38
CA GLY A 91 24.10 -14.15 -3.65
C GLY A 91 25.34 -14.54 -4.45
N LEU A 92 25.72 -13.70 -5.40
CA LEU A 92 26.92 -13.93 -6.21
C LEU A 92 28.20 -13.84 -5.40
N LEU A 93 28.24 -13.03 -4.36
CA LEU A 93 29.40 -12.90 -3.49
C LEU A 93 29.61 -14.11 -2.57
N LEU A 94 28.58 -14.91 -2.38
CA LEU A 94 28.64 -16.11 -1.54
C LEU A 94 29.04 -17.37 -2.32
N MET A 95 29.23 -17.25 -3.62
CA MET A 95 29.56 -18.40 -4.48
C MET A 95 31.07 -18.61 -4.62
#